data_4f68f40152c4bd954f3479a2de4a1faa
#
_entry.id   4f68f40152c4bd954f3479a2de4a1faa
#
_cell.length_a   1.000
_cell.length_b   1.000
_cell.length_c   1.000
_cell.angle_alpha   90.00
_cell.angle_beta   90.00
_cell.angle_gamma   90.00
#
_symmetry.space_group_name_H-M   'P 1'
#
loop_
_entity.id
_entity.type
_entity.pdbx_description
1 polymer ?
#
loop_
_entity_poly.entity_id
_entity_poly.type
_entity_poly.pdbx_seq_one_letter_code
_entity_poly.pdbx_strand_id
1 'polypeptide(L)'
;MNCVGIDVSKGKSMIAVMRPFGEVVVSPFEVRHTANELSELAGLLKSLDGETRVVMESTGNYHAPVAWLLHDAGLYVSVVNAMLVHDYGNNSLRRAKTDKKDAVKLANYGLDHWLTLPRYIPEEDTRLMLKICYRQYQQYSKVQTMLKNNLISLLDTAFPDANRLFTLSLIHISEPTRL
;
A
#
# COMPACT_ATOMS: atom_id res chain seq x y z
N MET A 1 -9.79 -6.45 -24.86
CA MET A 1 -9.45 -5.46 -23.82
C MET A 1 -10.10 -5.89 -22.53
N ASN A 2 -9.30 -6.34 -21.57
CA ASN A 2 -9.76 -6.81 -20.27
C ASN A 2 -9.11 -5.97 -19.17
N CYS A 3 -9.87 -5.48 -18.20
CA CYS A 3 -9.34 -4.83 -17.04
C CYS A 3 -9.60 -5.66 -15.78
N VAL A 4 -8.55 -5.92 -15.04
CA VAL A 4 -8.56 -6.69 -13.80
C VAL A 4 -8.44 -5.71 -12.65
N GLY A 5 -9.49 -5.57 -11.87
CA GLY A 5 -9.44 -4.81 -10.62
C GLY A 5 -9.06 -5.72 -9.45
N ILE A 6 -8.04 -5.34 -8.72
CA ILE A 6 -7.58 -6.09 -7.54
C ILE A 6 -7.66 -5.19 -6.30
N ASP A 7 -8.60 -5.49 -5.42
CA ASP A 7 -8.66 -4.90 -4.09
C ASP A 7 -7.81 -5.74 -3.13
N VAL A 8 -6.69 -5.14 -2.70
CA VAL A 8 -5.65 -5.84 -1.94
C VAL A 8 -5.82 -5.61 -0.45
N SER A 9 -5.91 -6.69 0.32
CA SER A 9 -5.92 -6.69 1.78
C SER A 9 -4.77 -7.54 2.35
N LYS A 10 -4.66 -7.61 3.66
CA LYS A 10 -3.61 -8.39 4.31
C LYS A 10 -3.83 -9.90 4.06
N GLY A 11 -2.93 -10.52 3.28
CA GLY A 11 -2.90 -11.96 3.03
C GLY A 11 -3.90 -12.48 1.99
N LYS A 12 -4.74 -11.62 1.43
CA LYS A 12 -5.71 -11.96 0.38
C LYS A 12 -6.08 -10.76 -0.49
N SER A 13 -6.63 -11.02 -1.67
CA SER A 13 -7.15 -10.00 -2.57
C SER A 13 -8.50 -10.41 -3.14
N MET A 14 -9.35 -9.43 -3.40
CA MET A 14 -10.57 -9.63 -4.19
C MET A 14 -10.30 -9.21 -5.63
N ILE A 15 -10.66 -10.04 -6.59
CA ILE A 15 -10.33 -9.86 -8.00
C ILE A 15 -11.61 -9.85 -8.82
N ALA A 16 -11.73 -8.90 -9.73
CA ALA A 16 -12.81 -8.83 -10.72
C ALA A 16 -12.21 -8.59 -12.11
N VAL A 17 -12.75 -9.22 -13.13
CA VAL A 17 -12.34 -9.03 -14.51
C VAL A 17 -13.51 -8.48 -15.32
N MET A 18 -13.30 -7.30 -15.88
CA MET A 18 -14.32 -6.56 -16.62
C MET A 18 -13.85 -6.25 -18.04
N ARG A 19 -14.80 -6.11 -18.94
CA ARG A 19 -14.64 -5.51 -20.27
C ARG A 19 -15.43 -4.21 -20.39
N PRO A 20 -15.18 -3.42 -21.45
CA PRO A 20 -15.99 -2.22 -21.72
C PRO A 20 -17.49 -2.50 -21.67
N PHE A 21 -18.25 -1.45 -21.40
CA PHE A 21 -19.73 -1.49 -21.30
C PHE A 21 -20.29 -2.34 -20.14
N GLY A 22 -19.49 -2.61 -19.12
CA GLY A 22 -19.94 -3.32 -17.90
C GLY A 22 -20.00 -4.85 -18.07
N GLU A 23 -19.43 -5.42 -19.13
CA GLU A 23 -19.34 -6.87 -19.31
C GLU A 23 -18.46 -7.50 -18.22
N VAL A 24 -19.03 -8.40 -17.44
CA VAL A 24 -18.30 -9.17 -16.41
C VAL A 24 -17.74 -10.44 -17.03
N VAL A 25 -16.42 -10.48 -17.20
CA VAL A 25 -15.71 -11.67 -17.76
C VAL A 25 -15.55 -12.72 -16.67
N VAL A 26 -15.13 -12.31 -15.47
CA VAL A 26 -15.02 -13.18 -14.31
C VAL A 26 -15.64 -12.46 -13.11
N SER A 27 -16.64 -13.11 -12.49
CA SER A 27 -17.28 -12.60 -11.27
C SER A 27 -16.27 -12.46 -10.13
N PRO A 28 -16.45 -11.47 -9.23
CA PRO A 28 -15.52 -11.23 -8.15
C PRO A 28 -15.24 -12.48 -7.30
N PHE A 29 -13.98 -12.86 -7.17
CA PHE A 29 -13.49 -13.99 -6.39
C PHE A 29 -12.29 -13.62 -5.54
N GLU A 30 -12.07 -14.38 -4.47
CA GLU A 30 -10.96 -14.18 -3.53
C GLU A 30 -9.76 -15.02 -3.92
N VAL A 31 -8.55 -14.45 -3.81
CA VAL A 31 -7.26 -15.13 -3.98
C VAL A 31 -6.40 -14.83 -2.76
N ARG A 32 -5.83 -15.87 -2.15
CA ARG A 32 -4.88 -15.74 -1.04
C ARG A 32 -3.49 -15.41 -1.60
N HIS A 33 -2.69 -14.72 -0.79
CA HIS A 33 -1.31 -14.38 -1.18
C HIS A 33 -0.35 -15.56 -0.95
N THR A 34 -0.74 -16.74 -1.40
CA THR A 34 0.15 -17.90 -1.50
C THR A 34 0.79 -17.96 -2.87
N ALA A 35 2.01 -18.51 -2.96
CA ALA A 35 2.72 -18.62 -4.24
C ALA A 35 1.89 -19.36 -5.30
N ASN A 36 1.20 -20.45 -4.89
CA ASN A 36 0.39 -21.25 -5.80
C ASN A 36 -0.81 -20.48 -6.34
N GLU A 37 -1.63 -19.88 -5.46
CA GLU A 37 -2.84 -19.15 -5.87
C GLU A 37 -2.51 -17.90 -6.72
N LEU A 38 -1.42 -17.19 -6.40
CA LEU A 38 -0.97 -16.05 -7.21
C LEU A 38 -0.42 -16.49 -8.57
N SER A 39 0.23 -17.66 -8.65
CA SER A 39 0.68 -18.24 -9.92
C SER A 39 -0.50 -18.70 -10.78
N GLU A 40 -1.50 -19.34 -10.18
CA GLU A 40 -2.75 -19.71 -10.85
C GLU A 40 -3.50 -18.49 -11.37
N LEU A 41 -3.56 -17.41 -10.57
CA LEU A 41 -4.12 -16.13 -10.99
C LEU A 41 -3.38 -15.60 -12.22
N ALA A 42 -2.04 -15.56 -12.19
CA ALA A 42 -1.26 -15.09 -13.33
C ALA A 42 -1.52 -15.92 -14.58
N GLY A 43 -1.64 -17.24 -14.44
CA GLY A 43 -2.03 -18.16 -15.53
C GLY A 43 -3.41 -17.86 -16.09
N LEU A 44 -4.41 -17.69 -15.22
CA LEU A 44 -5.77 -17.30 -15.59
C LEU A 44 -5.79 -15.99 -16.38
N LEU A 45 -5.11 -14.96 -15.86
CA LEU A 45 -5.10 -13.65 -16.52
C LEU A 45 -4.41 -13.65 -17.88
N LYS A 46 -3.39 -14.50 -18.06
CA LYS A 46 -2.73 -14.71 -19.36
C LYS A 46 -3.57 -15.49 -20.36
N SER A 47 -4.47 -16.35 -19.90
CA SER A 47 -5.35 -17.12 -20.77
C SER A 47 -6.53 -16.31 -21.34
N LEU A 48 -6.74 -15.09 -20.85
CA LEU A 48 -7.81 -14.22 -21.33
C LEU A 48 -7.51 -13.70 -22.75
N ASP A 49 -8.48 -13.79 -23.63
CA ASP A 49 -8.35 -13.27 -24.98
C ASP A 49 -8.24 -11.74 -25.00
N GLY A 50 -7.22 -11.24 -25.70
CA GLY A 50 -6.98 -9.81 -25.90
C GLY A 50 -6.08 -9.18 -24.83
N GLU A 51 -5.82 -7.87 -24.97
CA GLU A 51 -4.96 -7.14 -24.05
C GLU A 51 -5.60 -7.08 -22.66
N THR A 52 -4.82 -7.50 -21.66
CA THR A 52 -5.23 -7.51 -20.24
C THR A 52 -4.36 -6.56 -19.44
N ARG A 53 -4.99 -5.64 -18.70
CA ARG A 53 -4.33 -4.76 -17.75
C ARG A 53 -4.86 -4.99 -16.34
N VAL A 54 -3.95 -5.02 -15.39
CA VAL A 54 -4.25 -5.20 -13.96
C VAL A 54 -4.16 -3.86 -13.26
N VAL A 55 -5.17 -3.51 -12.50
CA VAL A 55 -5.24 -2.26 -11.73
C VAL A 55 -5.46 -2.58 -10.26
N MET A 56 -4.61 -2.04 -9.41
CA MET A 56 -4.75 -2.14 -7.95
C MET A 56 -4.43 -0.80 -7.30
N GLU A 57 -5.00 -0.56 -6.11
CA GLU A 57 -4.70 0.66 -5.37
C GLU A 57 -3.49 0.49 -4.44
N SER A 58 -2.75 1.59 -4.23
CA SER A 58 -1.62 1.66 -3.31
C SER A 58 -2.08 1.80 -1.87
N THR A 59 -2.63 0.72 -1.28
CA THR A 59 -3.02 0.70 0.13
C THR A 59 -1.93 0.05 0.97
N GLY A 60 -1.18 0.86 1.71
CA GLY A 60 -0.05 0.37 2.51
C GLY A 60 1.00 -0.36 1.66
N ASN A 61 1.59 -1.45 2.21
CA ASN A 61 2.62 -2.23 1.52
C ASN A 61 2.10 -3.58 0.98
N TYR A 62 0.81 -3.89 1.18
CA TYR A 62 0.28 -5.22 0.85
C TYR A 62 0.18 -5.47 -0.66
N HIS A 63 0.06 -4.42 -1.47
CA HIS A 63 -0.01 -4.53 -2.93
C HIS A 63 1.34 -4.90 -3.57
N ALA A 64 2.47 -4.54 -2.95
CA ALA A 64 3.79 -4.65 -3.57
C ALA A 64 4.16 -6.09 -3.99
N PRO A 65 4.00 -7.14 -3.15
CA PRO A 65 4.29 -8.51 -3.56
C PRO A 65 3.41 -9.00 -4.71
N VAL A 66 2.12 -8.63 -4.70
CA VAL A 66 1.17 -9.02 -5.76
C VAL A 66 1.50 -8.32 -7.07
N ALA A 67 1.78 -7.01 -7.01
CA ALA A 67 2.18 -6.21 -8.17
C ALA A 67 3.48 -6.74 -8.79
N TRP A 68 4.47 -7.06 -7.96
CA TRP A 68 5.74 -7.61 -8.41
C TRP A 68 5.57 -8.95 -9.12
N LEU A 69 4.84 -9.90 -8.52
CA LEU A 69 4.62 -11.23 -9.07
C LEU A 69 3.88 -11.17 -10.42
N LEU A 70 2.82 -10.37 -10.51
CA LEU A 70 2.07 -10.22 -11.75
C LEU A 70 2.87 -9.49 -12.84
N HIS A 71 3.72 -8.53 -12.44
CA HIS A 71 4.65 -7.86 -13.35
C HIS A 71 5.72 -8.82 -13.87
N ASP A 72 6.35 -9.61 -12.97
CA ASP A 72 7.35 -10.63 -13.32
C ASP A 72 6.76 -11.71 -14.24
N ALA A 73 5.49 -12.05 -14.03
CA ALA A 73 4.73 -12.90 -14.94
C ALA A 73 4.48 -12.26 -16.33
N GLY A 74 4.90 -11.02 -16.59
CA GLY A 74 4.78 -10.32 -17.87
C GLY A 74 3.44 -9.63 -18.12
N LEU A 75 2.58 -9.49 -17.09
CA LEU A 75 1.31 -8.76 -17.19
C LEU A 75 1.54 -7.25 -17.12
N TYR A 76 0.66 -6.48 -17.75
CA TYR A 76 0.61 -5.03 -17.56
C TYR A 76 -0.05 -4.73 -16.22
N VAL A 77 0.74 -4.28 -15.26
CA VAL A 77 0.27 -3.91 -13.92
C VAL A 77 0.29 -2.40 -13.77
N SER A 78 -0.74 -1.86 -13.15
CA SER A 78 -0.86 -0.45 -12.77
C SER A 78 -1.22 -0.35 -11.29
N VAL A 79 -0.42 0.39 -10.54
CA VAL A 79 -0.69 0.71 -9.13
C VAL A 79 -1.09 2.17 -9.07
N VAL A 80 -2.33 2.42 -8.68
CA VAL A 80 -2.93 3.76 -8.67
C VAL A 80 -3.09 4.29 -7.25
N ASN A 81 -3.10 5.61 -7.11
CA ASN A 81 -3.33 6.25 -5.82
C ASN A 81 -4.78 6.00 -5.37
N ALA A 82 -4.94 5.53 -4.12
CA ALA A 82 -6.24 5.26 -3.50
C ALA A 82 -7.20 6.47 -3.53
N MET A 83 -6.69 7.71 -3.46
CA MET A 83 -7.51 8.92 -3.55
C MET A 83 -8.20 9.04 -4.92
N LEU A 84 -7.50 8.72 -6.01
CA LEU A 84 -8.07 8.80 -7.36
C LEU A 84 -9.22 7.80 -7.55
N VAL A 85 -9.05 6.60 -7.00
CA VAL A 85 -10.09 5.56 -7.05
C VAL A 85 -11.24 5.88 -6.08
N HIS A 86 -10.93 6.48 -4.92
CA HIS A 86 -11.96 6.90 -3.97
C HIS A 86 -12.93 7.89 -4.60
N ASP A 87 -12.42 8.89 -5.30
CA ASP A 87 -13.24 9.94 -5.93
C ASP A 87 -14.00 9.43 -7.15
N TYR A 88 -13.48 8.39 -7.80
CA TYR A 88 -14.13 7.74 -8.92
C TYR A 88 -15.41 7.01 -8.46
N GLY A 89 -16.53 7.38 -9.03
CA GLY A 89 -17.83 6.73 -8.76
C GLY A 89 -18.48 7.05 -7.41
N ASN A 90 -18.07 8.10 -6.71
CA ASN A 90 -18.72 8.54 -5.46
C ASN A 90 -20.16 9.09 -5.62
N ASN A 91 -20.70 9.11 -6.84
CA ASN A 91 -22.05 9.59 -7.15
C ASN A 91 -23.17 8.61 -6.78
N SER A 92 -22.90 7.45 -6.19
CA SER A 92 -23.95 6.53 -5.77
C SER A 92 -24.40 6.81 -4.34
N LEU A 93 -25.68 7.11 -4.17
CA LEU A 93 -26.34 7.38 -2.90
C LEU A 93 -26.35 6.19 -1.90
N ARG A 94 -25.92 4.99 -2.30
CA ARG A 94 -25.87 3.78 -1.46
C ARG A 94 -24.43 3.34 -1.20
N ARG A 95 -23.92 3.71 -0.05
CA ARG A 95 -22.56 3.38 0.46
C ARG A 95 -22.45 1.97 1.08
N ALA A 96 -22.93 0.91 0.44
CA ALA A 96 -22.55 -0.42 0.92
C ALA A 96 -21.16 -0.77 0.38
N LYS A 97 -20.13 -0.53 1.19
CA LYS A 97 -18.74 -0.91 0.89
C LYS A 97 -18.62 -2.44 1.01
N THR A 98 -18.14 -3.09 -0.04
CA THR A 98 -17.78 -4.52 -0.03
C THR A 98 -16.60 -4.70 -0.96
N ASP A 99 -15.64 -5.55 -0.56
CA ASP A 99 -14.42 -5.84 -1.31
C ASP A 99 -14.72 -6.22 -2.78
N LYS A 100 -15.83 -6.92 -3.02
CA LYS A 100 -16.31 -7.27 -4.38
C LYS A 100 -16.63 -6.05 -5.23
N LYS A 101 -17.29 -5.04 -4.64
CA LYS A 101 -17.61 -3.78 -5.34
C LYS A 101 -16.36 -2.93 -5.56
N ASP A 102 -15.42 -2.97 -4.62
CA ASP A 102 -14.19 -2.23 -4.72
C ASP A 102 -13.29 -2.81 -5.84
N ALA A 103 -13.22 -4.15 -5.99
CA ALA A 103 -12.55 -4.79 -7.12
C ALA A 103 -13.20 -4.43 -8.48
N VAL A 104 -14.54 -4.45 -8.57
CA VAL A 104 -15.26 -4.04 -9.79
C VAL A 104 -15.04 -2.56 -10.09
N LYS A 105 -15.05 -1.70 -9.06
CA LYS A 105 -14.77 -0.26 -9.18
C LYS A 105 -13.37 -0.01 -9.75
N LEU A 106 -12.35 -0.74 -9.26
CA LEU A 106 -10.99 -0.68 -9.77
C LEU A 106 -10.89 -1.12 -11.25
N ALA A 107 -11.60 -2.19 -11.62
CA ALA A 107 -11.64 -2.64 -13.01
C ALA A 107 -12.28 -1.58 -13.94
N ASN A 108 -13.40 -0.98 -13.53
CA ASN A 108 -14.05 0.08 -14.31
C ASN A 108 -13.18 1.34 -14.39
N TYR A 109 -12.55 1.74 -13.28
CA TYR A 109 -11.57 2.84 -13.29
C TYR A 109 -10.47 2.59 -14.33
N GLY A 110 -9.95 1.36 -14.38
CA GLY A 110 -8.92 1.00 -15.35
C GLY A 110 -9.42 1.00 -16.80
N LEU A 111 -10.66 0.65 -17.05
CA LEU A 111 -11.27 0.73 -18.39
C LEU A 111 -11.41 2.17 -18.86
N ASP A 112 -11.90 3.06 -17.99
CA ASP A 112 -12.12 4.48 -18.32
C ASP A 112 -10.79 5.24 -18.49
N HIS A 113 -9.74 4.82 -17.77
CA HIS A 113 -8.42 5.44 -17.82
C HIS A 113 -7.39 4.62 -18.62
N TRP A 114 -7.84 3.70 -19.47
CA TRP A 114 -7.00 2.72 -20.16
C TRP A 114 -5.71 3.29 -20.75
N LEU A 115 -5.79 4.41 -21.44
CA LEU A 115 -4.64 5.01 -22.12
C LEU A 115 -3.68 5.74 -21.18
N THR A 116 -4.15 6.16 -20.01
CA THR A 116 -3.40 6.97 -19.05
C THR A 116 -2.92 6.18 -17.83
N LEU A 117 -3.23 4.87 -17.75
CA LEU A 117 -2.77 4.02 -16.65
C LEU A 117 -1.24 4.00 -16.57
N PRO A 118 -0.64 4.38 -15.45
CA PRO A 118 0.81 4.28 -15.27
C PRO A 118 1.22 2.82 -15.19
N ARG A 119 2.27 2.44 -15.92
CA ARG A 119 2.84 1.10 -15.81
C ARG A 119 3.63 0.98 -14.51
N TYR A 120 3.36 -0.08 -13.75
CA TYR A 120 4.14 -0.41 -12.57
C TYR A 120 5.59 -0.74 -12.96
N ILE A 121 6.51 -0.10 -12.28
CA ILE A 121 7.95 -0.36 -12.37
C ILE A 121 8.40 -0.77 -10.98
N PRO A 122 8.95 -2.00 -10.80
CA PRO A 122 9.50 -2.42 -9.54
C PRO A 122 10.55 -1.42 -9.04
N GLU A 123 10.50 -1.08 -7.76
CA GLU A 123 11.56 -0.26 -7.16
C GLU A 123 12.85 -1.09 -7.05
N GLU A 124 13.97 -0.42 -7.26
CA GLU A 124 15.29 -0.99 -7.00
C GLU A 124 15.42 -1.35 -5.51
N ASP A 125 15.99 -2.52 -5.22
CA ASP A 125 16.14 -3.06 -3.86
C ASP A 125 16.81 -2.07 -2.91
N THR A 126 17.86 -1.38 -3.37
CA THR A 126 18.58 -0.36 -2.60
C THR A 126 17.66 0.77 -2.17
N ARG A 127 16.82 1.25 -3.10
CA ARG A 127 15.87 2.34 -2.82
C ARG A 127 14.75 1.89 -1.87
N LEU A 128 14.28 0.65 -2.01
CA LEU A 128 13.30 0.06 -1.11
C LEU A 128 13.85 -0.04 0.31
N MET A 129 15.09 -0.55 0.46
CA MET A 129 15.78 -0.65 1.75
C MET A 129 15.97 0.71 2.40
N LEU A 130 16.41 1.73 1.65
CA LEU A 130 16.54 3.10 2.17
C LEU A 130 15.21 3.65 2.68
N LYS A 131 14.10 3.42 1.97
CA LYS A 131 12.76 3.82 2.42
C LYS A 131 12.36 3.13 3.72
N ILE A 132 12.65 1.83 3.86
CA ILE A 132 12.37 1.06 5.09
C ILE A 132 13.20 1.63 6.24
N CYS A 133 14.51 1.80 6.07
CA CYS A 133 15.40 2.36 7.08
C CYS A 133 14.96 3.77 7.50
N TYR A 134 14.59 4.63 6.54
CA TYR A 134 14.11 5.98 6.84
C TYR A 134 12.81 5.98 7.66
N ARG A 135 11.85 5.11 7.31
CA ARG A 135 10.62 4.97 8.12
C ARG A 135 10.91 4.52 9.54
N GLN A 136 11.82 3.56 9.71
CA GLN A 136 12.23 3.10 11.05
C GLN A 136 12.90 4.22 11.83
N TYR A 137 13.82 4.96 11.21
CA TYR A 137 14.43 6.13 11.82
C TYR A 137 13.39 7.15 12.29
N GLN A 138 12.41 7.47 11.46
CA GLN A 138 11.33 8.39 11.82
C GLN A 138 10.49 7.88 13.00
N GLN A 139 10.23 6.58 13.08
CA GLN A 139 9.51 5.98 14.19
C GLN A 139 10.31 6.07 15.49
N TYR A 140 11.59 5.71 15.46
CA TYR A 140 12.46 5.81 16.64
C TYR A 140 12.62 7.26 17.11
N SER A 141 12.74 8.21 16.19
CA SER A 141 12.81 9.64 16.53
C SER A 141 11.54 10.13 17.25
N LYS A 142 10.37 9.67 16.83
CA LYS A 142 9.10 9.96 17.50
C LYS A 142 9.04 9.36 18.90
N VAL A 143 9.45 8.09 19.06
CA VAL A 143 9.51 7.42 20.37
C VAL A 143 10.50 8.15 21.31
N GLN A 144 11.67 8.52 20.80
CA GLN A 144 12.66 9.29 21.57
C GLN A 144 12.07 10.62 22.07
N THR A 145 11.38 11.36 21.21
CA THR A 145 10.72 12.63 21.59
C THR A 145 9.64 12.40 22.65
N MET A 146 8.84 11.36 22.50
CA MET A 146 7.80 11.00 23.47
C MET A 146 8.41 10.66 24.83
N LEU A 147 9.48 9.85 24.86
CA LEU A 147 10.18 9.50 26.10
C LEU A 147 10.82 10.72 26.77
N LYS A 148 11.41 11.63 25.99
CA LYS A 148 11.93 12.91 26.50
C LYS A 148 10.86 13.73 27.18
N ASN A 149 9.71 13.90 26.52
CA ASN A 149 8.60 14.69 27.06
C ASN A 149 8.04 14.05 28.35
N ASN A 150 7.93 12.72 28.39
CA ASN A 150 7.52 12.02 29.62
C ASN A 150 8.51 12.20 30.76
N LEU A 151 9.82 12.12 30.48
CA LEU A 151 10.86 12.34 31.47
C LEU A 151 10.80 13.77 32.04
N ILE A 152 10.64 14.77 31.17
CA ILE A 152 10.49 16.17 31.58
C ILE A 152 9.28 16.31 32.49
N SER A 153 8.12 15.75 32.09
CA SER A 153 6.90 15.82 32.93
C SER A 153 7.07 15.17 34.32
N LEU A 154 7.76 14.01 34.35
CA LEU A 154 8.05 13.34 35.62
C LEU A 154 9.01 14.16 36.50
N LEU A 155 10.04 14.77 35.92
CA LEU A 155 10.98 15.62 36.62
C LEU A 155 10.29 16.89 37.18
N ASP A 156 9.43 17.51 36.37
CA ASP A 156 8.67 18.69 36.83
C ASP A 156 7.74 18.37 38.01
N THR A 157 7.24 17.14 38.05
CA THR A 157 6.38 16.68 39.18
C THR A 157 7.20 16.30 40.42
N ALA A 158 8.30 15.57 40.24
CA ALA A 158 9.09 15.01 41.32
C ALA A 158 10.13 16.02 41.89
N PHE A 159 10.63 16.88 41.03
CA PHE A 159 11.69 17.84 41.36
C PHE A 159 11.45 19.17 40.61
N PRO A 160 10.57 20.04 41.13
CA PRO A 160 10.30 21.36 40.55
C PRO A 160 11.61 22.14 40.37
N ASP A 161 11.77 22.83 39.25
CA ASP A 161 12.99 23.53 38.82
C ASP A 161 14.15 22.66 38.31
N ALA A 162 13.99 21.35 38.19
CA ALA A 162 15.03 20.47 37.60
C ALA A 162 15.51 20.96 36.21
N ASN A 163 14.60 21.50 35.41
CA ASN A 163 14.91 22.05 34.08
C ASN A 163 15.82 23.31 34.15
N ARG A 164 15.93 23.97 35.26
CA ARG A 164 16.87 25.10 35.47
C ARG A 164 18.28 24.62 35.83
N LEU A 165 18.37 23.43 36.45
CA LEU A 165 19.63 22.85 36.89
C LEU A 165 20.27 21.94 35.84
N PHE A 166 19.45 21.30 35.03
CA PHE A 166 19.90 20.34 34.02
C PHE A 166 19.43 20.74 32.63
N THR A 167 20.35 21.07 31.76
CA THR A 167 20.04 21.14 30.33
C THR A 167 19.89 19.69 29.86
N LEU A 168 18.64 19.21 29.69
CA LEU A 168 18.32 17.86 29.20
C LEU A 168 18.67 17.72 27.72
N SER A 169 19.94 17.87 27.40
CA SER A 169 20.49 17.43 26.10
C SER A 169 20.81 15.95 26.24
N LEU A 170 19.94 15.10 25.69
CA LEU A 170 20.20 13.65 25.59
C LEU A 170 21.44 13.31 24.74
N ILE A 171 22.01 14.27 24.06
CA ILE A 171 23.27 14.14 23.33
C ILE A 171 24.41 13.84 24.30
N HIS A 172 24.41 14.42 25.51
CA HIS A 172 25.46 14.18 26.52
C HIS A 172 25.31 12.85 27.28
N ILE A 173 24.14 12.20 27.23
CA ILE A 173 23.92 10.88 27.85
C ILE A 173 24.30 9.73 26.92
N SER A 174 24.34 9.98 25.61
CA SER A 174 24.60 8.94 24.59
C SER A 174 26.02 8.94 24.04
N GLU A 175 26.85 9.93 24.36
CA GLU A 175 28.26 9.85 24.02
C GLU A 175 29.02 9.07 25.11
N PRO A 176 29.63 7.92 24.79
CA PRO A 176 30.60 7.32 25.69
C PRO A 176 31.73 8.34 25.87
N THR A 177 32.00 8.72 27.10
CA THR A 177 33.19 9.49 27.47
C THR A 177 34.41 8.84 26.79
N ARG A 178 34.93 9.48 25.74
CA ARG A 178 36.24 9.11 25.20
C ARG A 178 37.25 9.44 26.29
N LEU A 179 37.72 8.41 26.98
CA LEU A 179 38.97 8.43 27.74
C LEU A 179 40.15 8.52 26.79
#